data_2dc110a9fdbd5a354c2ebe30f27aa89a
#
_entry.id   2dc110a9fdbd5a354c2ebe30f27aa89a
#
_cell.length_a   1.000
_cell.length_b   1.000
_cell.length_c   1.000
_cell.angle_alpha   90.00
_cell.angle_beta   90.00
_cell.angle_gamma   90.00
#
_symmetry.space_group_name_H-M   'P 1'
#
loop_
_entity.id
_entity.type
_entity.pdbx_description
1 polymer ?
#
loop_
_entity_poly.entity_id
_entity_poly.type
_entity_poly.pdbx_seq_one_letter_code
_entity_poly.pdbx_strand_id
1 'polypeptide(L)'
;MTRIQSIASPTRMPRLPRAWRGVAALVLSLMFVPMAPADQSAPTAAPATSAAPAXXXXXXXXXALEPAAEDNSLGMAHDLSPWGMYQNADVVVKAVMLGLAIASIITWTIWISKGFELLGAKRRLRGEIVNLKKARSLNEASSTASKEGTLAHLLVHDALEEMRLSANSREREGIKERVSFRLERLVAACGRNMSMGTGVLATIGSTAPFVGLFGTVWGIMNSFIGIAKTQTTNLAVVAPGIAEALLATALGLVAAIPAVVIYNVFARSIAGYKAQVSDASAQVLLLVSRDLDHLPEPTERNQQQPHMVKVG
;
A
#
# COMPACT_ATOMS: atom_id res chain seq x y z
N MET A 1 -32.51 32.62 -21.76
CA MET A 1 -32.23 32.46 -20.31
C MET A 1 -32.49 31.03 -19.93
N THR A 2 -31.47 30.19 -20.04
CA THR A 2 -31.57 28.75 -19.84
C THR A 2 -30.92 28.38 -18.50
N ARG A 3 -31.78 27.89 -17.59
CA ARG A 3 -31.39 27.46 -16.23
C ARG A 3 -30.50 26.20 -16.32
N ILE A 4 -29.24 26.34 -15.97
CA ILE A 4 -28.33 25.20 -15.75
C ILE A 4 -28.61 24.66 -14.33
N GLN A 5 -29.37 23.59 -14.25
CA GLN A 5 -29.51 22.86 -12.98
C GLN A 5 -28.24 22.02 -12.74
N SER A 6 -27.49 22.45 -11.75
CA SER A 6 -26.36 21.70 -11.22
C SER A 6 -26.88 20.43 -10.53
N ILE A 7 -26.67 19.28 -11.13
CA ILE A 7 -26.92 17.98 -10.50
C ILE A 7 -25.70 17.62 -9.66
N ALA A 8 -25.67 18.13 -8.44
CA ALA A 8 -24.74 17.65 -7.42
C ALA A 8 -25.32 16.37 -6.81
N SER A 9 -24.92 15.22 -7.32
CA SER A 9 -25.23 13.94 -6.67
C SER A 9 -24.44 13.83 -5.36
N PRO A 10 -25.08 13.54 -4.22
CA PRO A 10 -24.34 13.33 -2.98
C PRO A 10 -23.49 12.07 -3.11
N THR A 11 -22.19 12.24 -2.93
CA THR A 11 -21.23 11.14 -2.87
C THR A 11 -21.59 10.26 -1.68
N ARG A 12 -22.28 9.14 -1.94
CA ARG A 12 -22.49 8.11 -0.92
C ARG A 12 -21.13 7.56 -0.53
N MET A 13 -20.69 7.88 0.67
CA MET A 13 -19.54 7.21 1.27
C MET A 13 -19.77 5.69 1.21
N PRO A 14 -18.84 4.92 0.66
CA PRO A 14 -18.99 3.47 0.62
C PRO A 14 -19.11 2.95 2.06
N ARG A 15 -20.23 2.30 2.36
CA ARG A 15 -20.39 1.60 3.64
C ARG A 15 -19.30 0.54 3.72
N LEU A 16 -18.43 0.67 4.70
CA LEU A 16 -17.40 -0.32 5.00
C LEU A 16 -18.02 -1.73 5.02
N PRO A 17 -17.54 -2.65 4.21
CA PRO A 17 -18.11 -4.00 4.19
C PRO A 17 -17.98 -4.65 5.58
N ARG A 18 -18.99 -5.44 5.94
CA ARG A 18 -19.06 -6.16 7.23
C ARG A 18 -17.78 -6.94 7.58
N ALA A 19 -17.02 -7.35 6.57
CA ALA A 19 -15.72 -7.99 6.72
C ALA A 19 -14.68 -7.13 7.46
N TRP A 20 -14.78 -5.78 7.38
CA TRP A 20 -13.85 -4.85 8.03
C TRP A 20 -13.97 -4.85 9.56
N ARG A 21 -15.16 -5.13 10.06
CA ARG A 21 -15.41 -5.18 11.52
C ARG A 21 -14.73 -6.41 12.15
N GLY A 22 -14.68 -7.52 11.41
CA GLY A 22 -13.96 -8.72 11.84
C GLY A 22 -12.44 -8.57 11.81
N VAL A 23 -11.91 -7.91 10.77
CA VAL A 23 -10.46 -7.71 10.60
C VAL A 23 -9.92 -6.74 11.67
N ALA A 24 -10.65 -5.67 11.97
CA ALA A 24 -10.27 -4.73 13.04
C ALA A 24 -10.24 -5.41 14.41
N ALA A 25 -11.21 -6.30 14.68
CA ALA A 25 -11.26 -7.07 15.92
C ALA A 25 -10.10 -8.09 16.00
N LEU A 26 -9.75 -8.71 14.88
CA LEU A 26 -8.67 -9.70 14.81
C LEU A 26 -7.28 -9.05 14.98
N VAL A 27 -7.08 -7.86 14.39
CA VAL A 27 -5.82 -7.09 14.55
C VAL A 27 -5.67 -6.63 16.01
N LEU A 28 -6.78 -6.19 16.63
CA LEU A 28 -6.76 -5.80 18.04
C LEU A 28 -6.47 -7.00 18.96
N SER A 29 -6.94 -8.19 18.59
CA SER A 29 -6.70 -9.44 19.35
C SER A 29 -5.26 -9.95 19.23
N LEU A 30 -4.61 -9.73 18.07
CA LEU A 30 -3.21 -10.14 17.85
C LEU A 30 -2.20 -9.26 18.59
N MET A 31 -2.60 -8.04 18.97
CA MET A 31 -1.74 -7.10 19.72
C MET A 31 -1.66 -7.45 21.23
N PHE A 32 -2.53 -8.36 21.70
CA PHE A 32 -2.55 -8.81 23.09
C PHE A 32 -2.03 -10.25 23.24
N VAL A 33 -0.85 -10.55 22.63
CA VAL A 33 -0.14 -11.79 22.96
C VAL A 33 0.72 -11.50 24.20
N PRO A 34 0.45 -12.12 25.35
CA PRO A 34 1.34 -11.96 26.50
C PRO A 34 2.69 -12.57 26.15
N MET A 35 3.71 -11.75 26.15
CA MET A 35 5.09 -12.17 25.95
C MET A 35 5.53 -12.97 27.17
N ALA A 36 5.63 -14.29 27.01
CA ALA A 36 6.16 -15.17 28.05
C ALA A 36 7.65 -14.83 28.26
N PRO A 37 8.14 -14.83 29.50
CA PRO A 37 9.55 -14.56 29.77
C PRO A 37 10.43 -15.63 29.10
N ALA A 38 11.34 -15.20 28.26
CA ALA A 38 12.31 -16.08 27.62
C ALA A 38 13.34 -16.55 28.66
N ASP A 39 13.41 -17.84 28.83
CA ASP A 39 14.42 -18.48 29.67
C ASP A 39 15.78 -18.31 29.00
N GLN A 40 16.66 -17.52 29.63
CA GLN A 40 18.01 -17.27 29.12
C GLN A 40 18.95 -18.43 29.52
N SER A 41 18.95 -19.50 28.71
CA SER A 41 20.02 -20.46 28.76
C SER A 41 21.08 -20.05 27.71
N ALA A 42 22.21 -19.59 28.21
CA ALA A 42 23.34 -19.14 27.36
C ALA A 42 24.00 -20.32 26.65
N PRO A 43 24.29 -20.22 25.35
CA PRO A 43 25.11 -21.23 24.69
C PRO A 43 26.59 -20.98 24.95
N THR A 44 27.27 -22.01 25.35
CA THR A 44 28.72 -22.07 25.56
C THR A 44 29.43 -21.88 24.20
N ALA A 45 30.26 -20.85 24.09
CA ALA A 45 31.05 -20.61 22.90
C ALA A 45 32.37 -21.38 22.96
N ALA A 46 32.68 -22.09 21.90
CA ALA A 46 33.99 -22.75 21.69
C ALA A 46 35.02 -21.75 21.13
N PRO A 47 36.33 -21.94 21.39
CA PRO A 47 37.35 -20.93 21.14
C PRO A 47 37.85 -20.93 19.69
N ALA A 48 37.97 -19.74 19.11
CA ALA A 48 38.70 -19.54 17.85
C ALA A 48 40.05 -18.84 18.12
N THR A 49 41.09 -19.42 17.64
CA THR A 49 42.49 -19.11 17.85
C THR A 49 43.00 -18.00 16.92
N SER A 50 43.99 -17.21 17.49
CA SER A 50 45.03 -16.44 16.78
C SER A 50 44.66 -15.07 16.18
N ALA A 51 45.25 -13.99 16.64
CA ALA A 51 46.63 -13.56 16.48
C ALA A 51 46.97 -12.35 17.35
N ALA A 52 48.09 -12.41 18.05
CA ALA A 52 48.76 -11.28 18.72
C ALA A 52 49.61 -10.48 17.69
N PRO A 53 50.36 -9.33 18.06
CA PRO A 53 50.64 -8.82 19.38
C PRO A 53 50.53 -7.28 19.49
N ALA A 54 50.52 -6.78 20.66
CA ALA A 54 51.41 -5.73 21.19
C ALA A 54 50.87 -5.00 22.39
N UNK A 55 51.59 -4.85 23.25
CA UNK A 55 52.03 -4.27 24.28
C UNK A 55 51.52 -4.24 25.59
N UNK A 56 52.25 -4.60 26.07
CA UNK A 56 52.54 -4.86 27.32
C UNK A 56 52.20 -3.87 28.21
N UNK A 57 52.02 -4.01 28.82
CA UNK A 57 52.40 -3.79 30.04
C UNK A 57 51.38 -3.16 30.86
N UNK A 58 51.08 -3.58 31.19
CA UNK A 58 50.68 -3.11 32.41
C UNK A 58 49.96 -4.12 33.13
N UNK A 59 50.74 -4.64 33.23
CA UNK A 59 50.21 -5.62 33.94
C UNK A 59 50.27 -5.45 35.32
N UNK A 60 50.03 -5.16 35.65
CA UNK A 60 50.17 -5.60 36.90
C UNK A 60 49.28 -5.03 37.89
N UNK A 61 48.60 -5.20 37.74
CA UNK A 61 47.97 -5.00 38.94
C UNK A 61 46.77 -5.83 39.04
N UNK A 62 47.03 -6.69 39.03
CA UNK A 62 46.10 -7.38 39.26
C UNK A 62 45.73 -7.31 40.51
N UNK A 63 45.43 -6.52 40.76
CA UNK A 63 44.84 -6.42 41.95
C UNK A 63 43.68 -7.28 41.91
N ALA A 64 43.51 -8.12 42.81
CA ALA A 64 42.34 -8.91 43.13
C ALA A 64 41.10 -8.01 43.25
N LEU A 65 40.32 -7.97 42.24
CA LEU A 65 38.94 -7.47 42.33
C LEU A 65 38.18 -8.55 43.09
N GLU A 66 38.08 -8.38 44.40
CA GLU A 66 37.02 -9.03 45.17
C GLU A 66 35.70 -8.73 44.42
N PRO A 67 34.82 -9.76 44.26
CA PRO A 67 33.49 -9.47 43.73
C PRO A 67 32.83 -8.51 44.70
N ALA A 68 32.69 -7.27 44.30
CA ALA A 68 31.92 -6.30 45.04
C ALA A 68 30.54 -6.92 45.24
N ALA A 69 30.18 -7.17 46.49
CA ALA A 69 28.83 -7.57 46.84
C ALA A 69 27.89 -6.61 46.11
N GLU A 70 27.01 -7.14 45.30
CA GLU A 70 25.99 -6.35 44.61
C GLU A 70 25.24 -5.55 45.67
N ASP A 71 25.58 -4.29 45.78
CA ASP A 71 24.88 -3.39 46.71
C ASP A 71 23.53 -3.08 46.07
N ASN A 72 22.57 -3.96 46.32
CA ASN A 72 21.17 -3.79 45.92
C ASN A 72 20.49 -2.61 46.62
N SER A 73 21.26 -1.72 47.22
CA SER A 73 20.73 -0.62 48.04
C SER A 73 20.41 0.66 47.23
N LEU A 74 20.69 0.68 45.96
CA LEU A 74 20.24 1.80 45.11
C LEU A 74 18.87 1.42 44.50
N GLY A 75 17.84 1.54 45.30
CA GLY A 75 16.47 1.27 44.96
C GLY A 75 15.92 2.18 43.89
N MET A 76 16.36 1.98 42.68
CA MET A 76 15.64 2.36 41.46
C MET A 76 16.15 1.48 40.32
N ALA A 77 15.76 0.19 40.37
CA ALA A 77 15.83 -0.61 39.16
C ALA A 77 14.85 0.01 38.15
N HIS A 78 15.32 0.97 37.38
CA HIS A 78 14.57 1.44 36.23
C HIS A 78 14.28 0.24 35.34
N ASP A 79 13.00 -0.07 35.20
CA ASP A 79 12.55 -1.17 34.37
C ASP A 79 12.89 -0.83 32.90
N LEU A 80 14.02 -1.36 32.41
CA LEU A 80 14.51 -1.15 31.05
C LEU A 80 13.76 -2.01 30.01
N SER A 81 12.62 -2.59 30.41
CA SER A 81 11.73 -3.22 29.43
C SER A 81 11.18 -2.15 28.46
N PRO A 82 10.84 -2.52 27.21
CA PRO A 82 10.26 -1.55 26.26
C PRO A 82 9.03 -0.83 26.81
N TRP A 83 8.24 -1.50 27.65
CA TRP A 83 7.07 -0.90 28.30
C TRP A 83 7.48 0.10 29.40
N GLY A 84 8.45 -0.25 30.23
CA GLY A 84 9.02 0.66 31.25
C GLY A 84 9.63 1.90 30.61
N MET A 85 10.40 1.74 29.53
CA MET A 85 10.96 2.83 28.77
C MET A 85 9.88 3.76 28.20
N TYR A 86 8.77 3.19 27.67
CA TYR A 86 7.63 4.00 27.21
C TYR A 86 7.00 4.80 28.35
N GLN A 87 6.80 4.16 29.54
CA GLN A 87 6.15 4.83 30.67
C GLN A 87 6.97 5.99 31.24
N ASN A 88 8.31 5.89 31.21
CA ASN A 88 9.20 6.89 31.78
C ASN A 88 9.60 7.98 30.79
N ALA A 89 9.45 7.73 29.47
CA ALA A 89 9.86 8.64 28.42
C ALA A 89 9.17 10.01 28.56
N ASP A 90 9.87 11.04 28.05
CA ASP A 90 9.33 12.39 27.91
C ASP A 90 8.08 12.43 27.05
N VAL A 91 7.19 13.39 27.27
CA VAL A 91 5.92 13.57 26.54
C VAL A 91 6.12 13.58 25.02
N VAL A 92 7.18 14.26 24.53
CA VAL A 92 7.46 14.35 23.07
C VAL A 92 7.88 12.97 22.54
N VAL A 93 8.75 12.26 23.26
CA VAL A 93 9.20 10.90 22.87
C VAL A 93 8.02 9.91 22.89
N LYS A 94 7.14 10.01 23.92
CA LYS A 94 5.89 9.24 23.97
C LYS A 94 5.00 9.48 22.75
N ALA A 95 4.81 10.74 22.38
CA ALA A 95 4.01 11.12 21.21
C ALA A 95 4.60 10.53 19.92
N VAL A 96 5.91 10.57 19.77
CA VAL A 96 6.64 9.97 18.65
C VAL A 96 6.41 8.45 18.61
N MET A 97 6.64 7.75 19.72
CA MET A 97 6.45 6.28 19.80
C MET A 97 5.01 5.89 19.48
N LEU A 98 4.02 6.61 20.04
CA LEU A 98 2.60 6.35 19.78
C LEU A 98 2.25 6.59 18.30
N GLY A 99 2.74 7.67 17.71
CA GLY A 99 2.54 7.98 16.29
C GLY A 99 3.10 6.89 15.38
N LEU A 100 4.30 6.38 15.71
CA LEU A 100 4.94 5.28 14.96
C LEU A 100 4.17 3.95 15.12
N ALA A 101 3.65 3.67 16.31
CA ALA A 101 2.81 2.49 16.55
C ALA A 101 1.53 2.57 15.71
N ILE A 102 0.87 3.73 15.68
CA ILE A 102 -0.32 3.96 14.85
C ILE A 102 0.03 3.78 13.36
N ALA A 103 1.15 4.33 12.89
CA ALA A 103 1.62 4.17 11.52
C ALA A 103 1.84 2.70 11.16
N SER A 104 2.38 1.91 12.08
CA SER A 104 2.56 0.46 11.91
C SER A 104 1.20 -0.25 11.76
N ILE A 105 0.22 0.07 12.61
CA ILE A 105 -1.14 -0.50 12.53
C ILE A 105 -1.78 -0.16 11.18
N ILE A 106 -1.66 1.09 10.72
CA ILE A 106 -2.16 1.55 9.42
C ILE A 106 -1.52 0.73 8.29
N THR A 107 -0.21 0.50 8.35
CA THR A 107 0.54 -0.29 7.36
C THR A 107 -0.05 -1.70 7.22
N TRP A 108 -0.24 -2.40 8.33
CA TRP A 108 -0.81 -3.76 8.34
C TRP A 108 -2.27 -3.78 7.87
N THR A 109 -3.06 -2.78 8.26
CA THR A 109 -4.46 -2.64 7.84
C THR A 109 -4.56 -2.47 6.31
N ILE A 110 -3.73 -1.60 5.73
CA ILE A 110 -3.69 -1.38 4.28
C ILE A 110 -3.24 -2.67 3.57
N TRP A 111 -2.23 -3.35 4.10
CA TRP A 111 -1.73 -4.60 3.52
C TRP A 111 -2.82 -5.65 3.39
N ILE A 112 -3.57 -5.89 4.45
CA ILE A 112 -4.66 -6.88 4.49
C ILE A 112 -5.78 -6.45 3.53
N SER A 113 -6.26 -5.22 3.66
CA SER A 113 -7.39 -4.69 2.89
C SER A 113 -7.11 -4.69 1.38
N LYS A 114 -5.99 -4.07 0.97
CA LYS A 114 -5.59 -3.98 -0.44
C LYS A 114 -5.15 -5.33 -1.01
N GLY A 115 -4.59 -6.19 -0.19
CA GLY A 115 -4.23 -7.55 -0.60
C GLY A 115 -5.46 -8.32 -1.08
N PHE A 116 -6.52 -8.35 -0.28
CA PHE A 116 -7.78 -9.03 -0.63
C PHE A 116 -8.46 -8.38 -1.84
N GLU A 117 -8.50 -7.04 -1.88
CA GLU A 117 -9.07 -6.30 -3.00
C GLU A 117 -8.38 -6.67 -4.33
N LEU A 118 -7.05 -6.62 -4.35
CA LEU A 118 -6.25 -6.86 -5.56
C LEU A 118 -6.30 -8.33 -6.02
N LEU A 119 -6.25 -9.28 -5.07
CA LEU A 119 -6.38 -10.72 -5.38
C LEU A 119 -7.75 -11.03 -5.98
N GLY A 120 -8.81 -10.47 -5.38
CA GLY A 120 -10.17 -10.61 -5.87
C GLY A 120 -10.35 -10.03 -7.27
N ALA A 121 -9.84 -8.82 -7.50
CA ALA A 121 -9.90 -8.14 -8.79
C ALA A 121 -9.17 -8.94 -9.89
N LYS A 122 -7.96 -9.42 -9.61
CA LYS A 122 -7.17 -10.23 -10.55
C LYS A 122 -7.87 -11.55 -10.93
N ARG A 123 -8.44 -12.25 -9.93
CA ARG A 123 -9.14 -13.51 -10.15
C ARG A 123 -10.38 -13.31 -11.05
N ARG A 124 -11.18 -12.28 -10.75
CA ARG A 124 -12.38 -11.93 -11.54
C ARG A 124 -11.99 -11.59 -12.98
N LEU A 125 -11.02 -10.70 -13.15
CA LEU A 125 -10.57 -10.23 -14.46
C LEU A 125 -10.08 -11.39 -15.34
N ARG A 126 -9.34 -12.35 -14.79
CA ARG A 126 -8.88 -13.52 -15.55
C ARG A 126 -10.06 -14.33 -16.12
N GLY A 127 -11.10 -14.55 -15.33
CA GLY A 127 -12.32 -15.23 -15.79
C GLY A 127 -13.03 -14.43 -16.88
N GLU A 128 -13.13 -13.12 -16.73
CA GLU A 128 -13.75 -12.21 -17.70
C GLU A 128 -13.01 -12.21 -19.05
N ILE A 129 -11.67 -12.18 -19.02
CA ILE A 129 -10.82 -12.22 -20.24
C ILE A 129 -11.05 -13.52 -21.01
N VAL A 130 -11.16 -14.67 -20.31
CA VAL A 130 -11.44 -15.96 -20.97
C VAL A 130 -12.79 -15.92 -21.71
N ASN A 131 -13.79 -15.31 -21.11
CA ASN A 131 -15.12 -15.17 -21.70
C ASN A 131 -15.09 -14.19 -22.89
N LEU A 132 -14.42 -13.05 -22.78
CA LEU A 132 -14.25 -12.08 -23.86
C LEU A 132 -13.56 -12.70 -25.09
N LYS A 133 -12.57 -13.55 -24.88
CA LYS A 133 -11.85 -14.25 -25.96
C LYS A 133 -12.73 -15.22 -26.75
N LYS A 134 -13.79 -15.75 -26.14
CA LYS A 134 -14.73 -16.68 -26.81
C LYS A 134 -15.77 -15.95 -27.64
N ALA A 135 -16.08 -14.71 -27.33
CA ALA A 135 -17.09 -13.92 -28.03
C ALA A 135 -16.63 -13.61 -29.48
N ARG A 136 -17.57 -13.69 -30.42
CA ARG A 136 -17.33 -13.40 -31.85
C ARG A 136 -17.76 -11.99 -32.24
N SER A 137 -18.72 -11.41 -31.51
CA SER A 137 -19.24 -10.06 -31.72
C SER A 137 -19.31 -9.29 -30.41
N LEU A 138 -19.43 -7.98 -30.49
CA LEU A 138 -19.55 -7.10 -29.32
C LEU A 138 -20.89 -7.35 -28.59
N ASN A 139 -21.97 -7.66 -29.33
CA ASN A 139 -23.27 -8.00 -28.75
C ASN A 139 -23.21 -9.30 -27.96
N GLU A 140 -22.51 -10.32 -28.46
CA GLU A 140 -22.26 -11.58 -27.74
C GLU A 140 -21.44 -11.35 -26.48
N ALA A 141 -20.42 -10.50 -26.57
CA ALA A 141 -19.61 -10.10 -25.41
C ALA A 141 -20.47 -9.39 -24.34
N SER A 142 -21.40 -8.53 -24.79
CA SER A 142 -22.33 -7.81 -23.89
C SER A 142 -23.26 -8.76 -23.14
N SER A 143 -23.83 -9.76 -23.83
CA SER A 143 -24.71 -10.74 -23.19
C SER A 143 -23.95 -11.62 -22.17
N THR A 144 -22.68 -11.94 -22.47
CA THR A 144 -21.82 -12.72 -21.59
C THR A 144 -21.34 -11.89 -20.39
N ALA A 145 -21.05 -10.60 -20.62
CA ALA A 145 -20.62 -9.64 -19.59
C ALA A 145 -21.82 -8.94 -18.91
N SER A 146 -22.93 -9.62 -18.74
CA SER A 146 -24.19 -9.06 -18.23
C SER A 146 -24.13 -8.62 -16.76
N LYS A 147 -23.13 -9.05 -15.99
CA LYS A 147 -23.00 -8.72 -14.58
C LYS A 147 -22.51 -7.28 -14.38
N GLU A 148 -23.42 -6.41 -13.99
CA GLU A 148 -23.11 -5.01 -13.67
C GLU A 148 -21.98 -4.89 -12.63
N GLY A 149 -21.10 -3.92 -12.83
CA GLY A 149 -19.98 -3.65 -11.92
C GLY A 149 -18.74 -4.46 -12.17
N THR A 150 -18.75 -5.32 -13.22
CA THR A 150 -17.52 -6.00 -13.66
C THR A 150 -16.77 -5.15 -14.68
N LEU A 151 -15.46 -5.37 -14.76
CA LEU A 151 -14.61 -4.60 -15.68
C LEU A 151 -14.96 -4.93 -17.15
N ALA A 152 -15.21 -6.19 -17.47
CA ALA A 152 -15.63 -6.58 -18.82
C ALA A 152 -16.93 -5.88 -19.23
N HIS A 153 -17.92 -5.82 -18.34
CA HIS A 153 -19.17 -5.09 -18.58
C HIS A 153 -18.88 -3.61 -18.90
N LEU A 154 -18.03 -2.97 -18.10
CA LEU A 154 -17.69 -1.56 -18.29
C LEU A 154 -16.98 -1.29 -19.64
N LEU A 155 -16.02 -2.14 -20.02
CA LEU A 155 -15.28 -2.00 -21.28
C LEU A 155 -16.20 -2.22 -22.49
N VAL A 156 -17.03 -3.27 -22.45
CA VAL A 156 -17.96 -3.63 -23.54
C VAL A 156 -19.05 -2.56 -23.67
N HIS A 157 -19.62 -2.10 -22.54
CA HIS A 157 -20.66 -1.07 -22.51
C HIS A 157 -20.15 0.25 -23.11
N ASP A 158 -18.96 0.70 -22.71
CA ASP A 158 -18.35 1.94 -23.25
C ASP A 158 -18.08 1.84 -24.76
N ALA A 159 -17.66 0.66 -25.22
CA ALA A 159 -17.44 0.41 -26.65
C ALA A 159 -18.77 0.44 -27.42
N LEU A 160 -19.81 -0.22 -26.90
CA LEU A 160 -21.15 -0.22 -27.51
C LEU A 160 -21.76 1.19 -27.55
N GLU A 161 -21.59 1.95 -26.47
CA GLU A 161 -22.08 3.33 -26.39
C GLU A 161 -21.43 4.20 -27.47
N GLU A 162 -20.09 4.10 -27.65
CA GLU A 162 -19.39 4.85 -28.68
C GLU A 162 -19.83 4.41 -30.09
N MET A 163 -20.01 3.11 -30.33
CA MET A 163 -20.53 2.61 -31.62
C MET A 163 -21.94 3.17 -31.90
N ARG A 164 -22.79 3.23 -30.88
CA ARG A 164 -24.15 3.79 -30.99
C ARG A 164 -24.11 5.31 -31.30
N LEU A 165 -23.25 6.05 -30.62
CA LEU A 165 -23.08 7.51 -30.85
C LEU A 165 -22.54 7.76 -32.25
N SER A 166 -21.73 6.85 -32.77
CA SER A 166 -21.06 6.96 -34.06
C SER A 166 -21.84 6.27 -35.21
N ALA A 167 -23.09 5.82 -34.97
CA ALA A 167 -23.90 5.06 -35.97
C ALA A 167 -24.08 5.78 -37.31
N ASN A 168 -24.08 7.11 -37.30
CA ASN A 168 -24.21 7.94 -38.50
C ASN A 168 -22.86 8.32 -39.13
N SER A 169 -21.74 7.92 -38.53
CA SER A 169 -20.42 8.19 -39.06
C SER A 169 -20.11 7.23 -40.22
N ARG A 170 -19.58 7.75 -41.32
CA ARG A 170 -19.17 6.98 -42.49
C ARG A 170 -17.73 6.46 -42.39
N GLU A 171 -16.97 7.01 -41.48
CA GLU A 171 -15.54 6.71 -41.35
C GLU A 171 -15.31 5.66 -40.24
N ARG A 172 -15.11 4.39 -40.63
CA ARG A 172 -14.90 3.26 -39.71
C ARG A 172 -13.66 3.41 -38.86
N GLU A 173 -12.58 3.89 -39.43
CA GLU A 173 -11.31 4.09 -38.73
C GLU A 173 -11.46 5.14 -37.63
N GLY A 174 -12.20 6.23 -37.87
CA GLY A 174 -12.51 7.24 -36.87
C GLY A 174 -13.32 6.69 -35.70
N ILE A 175 -14.25 5.74 -35.93
CA ILE A 175 -15.01 5.07 -34.88
C ILE A 175 -14.06 4.26 -34.00
N LYS A 176 -13.21 3.45 -34.64
CA LYS A 176 -12.22 2.59 -33.97
C LYS A 176 -11.25 3.41 -33.11
N GLU A 177 -10.80 4.55 -33.62
CA GLU A 177 -9.92 5.48 -32.88
C GLU A 177 -10.61 6.04 -31.61
N ARG A 178 -11.87 6.49 -31.76
CA ARG A 178 -12.64 7.01 -30.61
C ARG A 178 -12.87 5.94 -29.54
N VAL A 179 -13.23 4.72 -29.94
CA VAL A 179 -13.37 3.57 -29.01
C VAL A 179 -12.04 3.31 -28.31
N SER A 180 -10.94 3.26 -29.07
CA SER A 180 -9.59 3.04 -28.50
C SER A 180 -9.27 4.10 -27.43
N PHE A 181 -9.52 5.36 -27.72
CA PHE A 181 -9.29 6.46 -26.79
C PHE A 181 -10.12 6.31 -25.50
N ARG A 182 -11.42 5.98 -25.61
CA ARG A 182 -12.29 5.74 -24.45
C ARG A 182 -11.75 4.58 -23.60
N LEU A 183 -11.43 3.46 -24.22
CA LEU A 183 -10.92 2.28 -23.54
C LEU A 183 -9.58 2.56 -22.82
N GLU A 184 -8.69 3.32 -23.44
CA GLU A 184 -7.42 3.76 -22.81
C GLU A 184 -7.66 4.59 -21.57
N ARG A 185 -8.62 5.51 -21.62
CA ARG A 185 -9.01 6.34 -20.46
C ARG A 185 -9.56 5.46 -19.31
N LEU A 186 -10.36 4.42 -19.65
CA LEU A 186 -10.85 3.45 -18.67
C LEU A 186 -9.71 2.65 -18.03
N VAL A 187 -8.76 2.15 -18.83
CA VAL A 187 -7.57 1.43 -18.35
C VAL A 187 -6.79 2.30 -17.37
N ALA A 188 -6.59 3.58 -17.72
CA ALA A 188 -5.88 4.53 -16.85
C ALA A 188 -6.66 4.78 -15.55
N ALA A 189 -7.98 4.95 -15.63
CA ALA A 189 -8.86 5.16 -14.47
C ALA A 189 -8.82 3.94 -13.53
N CYS A 190 -8.89 2.72 -14.07
CA CYS A 190 -8.79 1.48 -13.29
C CYS A 190 -7.46 1.41 -12.52
N GLY A 191 -6.36 1.78 -13.18
CA GLY A 191 -5.04 1.82 -12.54
C GLY A 191 -5.00 2.81 -11.38
N ARG A 192 -5.50 4.03 -11.60
CA ARG A 192 -5.57 5.07 -10.55
C ARG A 192 -6.42 4.60 -9.36
N ASN A 193 -7.59 4.05 -9.62
CA ASN A 193 -8.50 3.58 -8.57
C ASN A 193 -7.85 2.47 -7.73
N MET A 194 -7.16 1.53 -8.38
CA MET A 194 -6.48 0.44 -7.69
C MET A 194 -5.31 0.94 -6.83
N SER A 195 -4.62 2.01 -7.25
CA SER A 195 -3.49 2.59 -6.49
C SER A 195 -3.93 3.51 -5.34
N MET A 196 -5.20 3.87 -5.25
CA MET A 196 -5.69 4.70 -4.14
C MET A 196 -5.42 4.04 -2.79
N GLY A 197 -4.87 4.80 -1.85
CA GLY A 197 -4.52 4.35 -0.51
C GLY A 197 -3.11 3.79 -0.38
N THR A 198 -2.46 3.35 -1.46
CA THR A 198 -1.08 2.84 -1.36
C THR A 198 -0.05 3.97 -1.12
N GLY A 199 -0.39 5.20 -1.46
CA GLY A 199 0.47 6.36 -1.20
C GLY A 199 0.79 6.56 0.28
N VAL A 200 -0.13 6.20 1.18
CA VAL A 200 0.10 6.25 2.63
C VAL A 200 1.29 5.37 3.04
N LEU A 201 1.42 4.18 2.43
CA LEU A 201 2.57 3.28 2.69
C LEU A 201 3.89 3.92 2.25
N ALA A 202 3.89 4.61 1.10
CA ALA A 202 5.07 5.33 0.62
C ALA A 202 5.46 6.44 1.60
N THR A 203 4.48 7.20 2.10
CA THR A 203 4.70 8.27 3.07
C THR A 203 5.26 7.71 4.39
N ILE A 204 4.61 6.69 4.97
CA ILE A 204 5.10 6.05 6.21
C ILE A 204 6.52 5.54 6.01
N GLY A 205 6.77 4.83 4.91
CA GLY A 205 8.08 4.25 4.61
C GLY A 205 9.19 5.29 4.49
N SER A 206 8.88 6.45 3.93
CA SER A 206 9.87 7.52 3.75
C SER A 206 10.03 8.41 4.97
N THR A 207 8.98 8.63 5.77
CA THR A 207 9.01 9.61 6.88
C THR A 207 9.25 8.98 8.26
N ALA A 208 8.79 7.73 8.49
CA ALA A 208 8.87 7.11 9.83
C ALA A 208 10.32 7.02 10.39
N PRO A 209 11.37 6.73 9.58
CA PRO A 209 12.73 6.74 10.11
C PRO A 209 13.17 8.13 10.64
N PHE A 210 12.76 9.19 9.95
CA PHE A 210 13.07 10.57 10.35
C PHE A 210 12.30 10.99 11.61
N VAL A 211 11.05 10.53 11.74
CA VAL A 211 10.24 10.73 12.95
C VAL A 211 10.89 10.01 14.14
N GLY A 212 11.38 8.79 13.95
CA GLY A 212 12.15 8.04 14.97
C GLY A 212 13.44 8.76 15.33
N LEU A 213 14.19 9.22 14.33
CA LEU A 213 15.41 10.00 14.54
C LEU A 213 15.14 11.31 15.32
N PHE A 214 14.04 11.99 15.02
CA PHE A 214 13.63 13.18 15.80
C PHE A 214 13.44 12.81 17.29
N GLY A 215 12.81 11.65 17.56
CA GLY A 215 12.65 11.12 18.92
C GLY A 215 13.99 10.93 19.64
N THR A 216 15.01 10.39 18.94
CA THR A 216 16.36 10.25 19.55
C THR A 216 17.02 11.58 19.84
N VAL A 217 16.99 12.50 18.90
CA VAL A 217 17.61 13.83 19.08
C VAL A 217 16.96 14.52 20.28
N TRP A 218 15.63 14.48 20.39
CA TRP A 218 14.89 15.09 21.49
C TRP A 218 15.22 14.43 22.83
N GLY A 219 15.22 13.11 22.92
CA GLY A 219 15.47 12.38 24.18
C GLY A 219 16.91 12.57 24.67
N ILE A 220 17.89 12.51 23.76
CA ILE A 220 19.30 12.76 24.10
C ILE A 220 19.48 14.21 24.56
N MET A 221 18.88 15.16 23.88
CA MET A 221 18.90 16.58 24.31
C MET A 221 18.37 16.73 25.74
N ASN A 222 17.25 16.11 26.07
CA ASN A 222 16.67 16.16 27.41
C ASN A 222 17.60 15.53 28.47
N SER A 223 18.29 14.42 28.12
CA SER A 223 19.25 13.78 29.00
C SER A 223 20.42 14.74 29.33
N PHE A 224 20.96 15.48 28.35
CA PHE A 224 21.99 16.46 28.57
C PHE A 224 21.51 17.68 29.39
N ILE A 225 20.27 18.11 29.16
CA ILE A 225 19.65 19.17 29.99
C ILE A 225 19.55 18.68 31.46
N GLY A 226 19.24 17.41 31.67
CA GLY A 226 19.24 16.78 33.01
C GLY A 226 20.60 16.89 33.70
N ILE A 227 21.69 16.53 33.00
CA ILE A 227 23.09 16.69 33.53
C ILE A 227 23.35 18.14 33.93
N ALA A 228 23.02 19.08 33.04
CA ALA A 228 23.28 20.51 33.31
C ALA A 228 22.53 21.01 34.54
N LYS A 229 21.32 20.54 34.79
CA LYS A 229 20.48 20.92 35.93
C LYS A 229 20.97 20.30 37.26
N THR A 230 21.34 19.03 37.22
CA THR A 230 21.72 18.25 38.42
C THR A 230 23.22 18.41 38.76
N GLN A 231 24.00 18.94 37.81
CA GLN A 231 25.47 19.09 37.94
C GLN A 231 26.18 17.77 38.29
N THR A 232 25.63 16.64 37.84
CA THR A 232 26.21 15.32 38.03
C THR A 232 26.53 14.67 36.68
N THR A 233 27.72 14.09 36.59
CA THR A 233 28.16 13.36 35.40
C THR A 233 27.91 11.82 35.53
N ASN A 234 27.13 11.43 36.53
CA ASN A 234 26.81 10.01 36.75
C ASN A 234 26.00 9.48 35.58
N LEU A 235 26.56 8.49 34.86
CA LEU A 235 25.96 7.87 33.70
C LEU A 235 24.62 7.18 34.05
N ALA A 236 24.46 6.68 35.27
CA ALA A 236 23.22 6.03 35.71
C ALA A 236 21.99 6.96 35.65
N VAL A 237 22.21 8.26 35.72
CA VAL A 237 21.12 9.27 35.66
C VAL A 237 20.62 9.46 34.22
N VAL A 238 21.49 9.34 33.21
CA VAL A 238 21.16 9.65 31.82
C VAL A 238 20.92 8.42 30.94
N ALA A 239 21.45 7.25 31.33
CA ALA A 239 21.34 6.03 30.56
C ALA A 239 19.89 5.65 30.24
N PRO A 240 18.91 5.75 31.17
CA PRO A 240 17.52 5.43 30.85
C PRO A 240 16.97 6.33 29.73
N GLY A 241 17.16 7.65 29.81
CA GLY A 241 16.66 8.60 28.81
C GLY A 241 17.28 8.37 27.43
N ILE A 242 18.57 8.00 27.38
CA ILE A 242 19.23 7.63 26.12
C ILE A 242 18.64 6.33 25.55
N ALA A 243 18.40 5.33 26.40
CA ALA A 243 17.79 4.06 25.98
C ALA A 243 16.39 4.27 25.39
N GLU A 244 15.56 5.09 26.04
CA GLU A 244 14.22 5.49 25.58
C GLU A 244 14.27 6.17 24.21
N ALA A 245 15.24 7.08 24.03
CA ALA A 245 15.47 7.77 22.77
C ALA A 245 15.81 6.78 21.64
N LEU A 246 16.75 5.86 21.88
CA LEU A 246 17.16 4.84 20.91
C LEU A 246 15.97 3.93 20.53
N LEU A 247 15.10 3.60 21.47
CA LEU A 247 13.88 2.83 21.23
C LEU A 247 12.98 3.54 20.22
N ALA A 248 12.87 4.86 20.27
CA ALA A 248 12.07 5.64 19.32
C ALA A 248 12.58 5.45 17.86
N THR A 249 13.91 5.45 17.64
CA THR A 249 14.47 5.17 16.30
C THR A 249 14.21 3.74 15.85
N ALA A 250 14.38 2.78 16.75
CA ALA A 250 14.08 1.36 16.45
C ALA A 250 12.62 1.20 16.00
N LEU A 251 11.67 1.83 16.69
CA LEU A 251 10.25 1.82 16.31
C LEU A 251 10.01 2.50 14.95
N GLY A 252 10.74 3.57 14.63
CA GLY A 252 10.71 4.21 13.33
C GLY A 252 11.07 3.26 12.19
N LEU A 253 12.14 2.48 12.37
CA LEU A 253 12.58 1.48 11.39
C LEU A 253 11.58 0.30 11.30
N VAL A 254 11.07 -0.17 12.44
CA VAL A 254 10.06 -1.24 12.49
C VAL A 254 8.77 -0.84 11.75
N ALA A 255 8.38 0.43 11.78
CA ALA A 255 7.23 0.93 11.04
C ALA A 255 7.55 1.11 9.53
N ALA A 256 8.74 1.64 9.21
CA ALA A 256 9.13 2.02 7.85
C ALA A 256 9.41 0.81 6.94
N ILE A 257 10.17 -0.17 7.42
CA ILE A 257 10.64 -1.29 6.57
C ILE A 257 9.47 -2.08 5.99
N PRO A 258 8.49 -2.53 6.78
CA PRO A 258 7.31 -3.21 6.21
C PRO A 258 6.53 -2.31 5.25
N ALA A 259 6.38 -1.04 5.56
CA ALA A 259 5.63 -0.09 4.72
C ALA A 259 6.24 0.01 3.31
N VAL A 260 7.56 0.14 3.20
CA VAL A 260 8.27 0.21 1.91
C VAL A 260 8.14 -1.12 1.15
N VAL A 261 8.34 -2.25 1.82
CA VAL A 261 8.26 -3.59 1.20
C VAL A 261 6.85 -3.81 0.62
N ILE A 262 5.82 -3.55 1.43
CA ILE A 262 4.41 -3.72 1.04
C ILE A 262 4.05 -2.78 -0.11
N TYR A 263 4.49 -1.53 -0.05
CA TYR A 263 4.29 -0.54 -1.14
C TYR A 263 4.86 -1.06 -2.46
N ASN A 264 6.09 -1.56 -2.46
CA ASN A 264 6.75 -2.07 -3.67
C ASN A 264 6.05 -3.31 -4.23
N VAL A 265 5.55 -4.21 -3.36
CA VAL A 265 4.76 -5.38 -3.77
C VAL A 265 3.45 -4.93 -4.44
N PHE A 266 2.75 -3.95 -3.84
CA PHE A 266 1.51 -3.42 -4.41
C PHE A 266 1.77 -2.68 -5.73
N ALA A 267 2.79 -1.86 -5.83
CA ALA A 267 3.13 -1.11 -7.06
C ALA A 267 3.31 -2.09 -8.25
N ARG A 268 4.10 -3.16 -8.06
CA ARG A 268 4.29 -4.20 -9.08
C ARG A 268 2.99 -4.96 -9.39
N SER A 269 2.22 -5.29 -8.37
CA SER A 269 0.96 -6.04 -8.52
C SER A 269 -0.11 -5.21 -9.25
N ILE A 270 -0.20 -3.92 -8.99
CA ILE A 270 -1.12 -2.98 -9.66
C ILE A 270 -0.70 -2.78 -11.12
N ALA A 271 0.60 -2.65 -11.40
CA ALA A 271 1.11 -2.57 -12.77
C ALA A 271 0.71 -3.82 -13.58
N GLY A 272 0.86 -5.01 -13.00
CA GLY A 272 0.43 -6.26 -13.62
C GLY A 272 -1.09 -6.36 -13.81
N TYR A 273 -1.89 -5.83 -12.87
CA TYR A 273 -3.35 -5.74 -13.01
C TYR A 273 -3.71 -4.78 -14.17
N LYS A 274 -3.08 -3.61 -14.24
CA LYS A 274 -3.29 -2.63 -15.32
C LYS A 274 -2.99 -3.24 -16.70
N ALA A 275 -1.91 -4.03 -16.81
CA ALA A 275 -1.57 -4.74 -18.05
C ALA A 275 -2.69 -5.73 -18.46
N GLN A 276 -3.23 -6.50 -17.51
CA GLN A 276 -4.36 -7.41 -17.78
C GLN A 276 -5.62 -6.64 -18.23
N VAL A 277 -5.89 -5.47 -17.65
CA VAL A 277 -7.00 -4.60 -18.06
C VAL A 277 -6.77 -4.11 -19.51
N SER A 278 -5.54 -3.74 -19.84
CA SER A 278 -5.16 -3.34 -21.21
C SER A 278 -5.34 -4.49 -22.22
N ASP A 279 -5.00 -5.72 -21.83
CA ASP A 279 -5.25 -6.92 -22.65
C ASP A 279 -6.75 -7.13 -22.90
N ALA A 280 -7.58 -6.94 -21.87
CA ALA A 280 -9.04 -7.03 -22.01
C ALA A 280 -9.58 -5.95 -22.92
N SER A 281 -9.08 -4.72 -22.80
CA SER A 281 -9.41 -3.58 -23.67
C SER A 281 -9.06 -3.88 -25.13
N ALA A 282 -7.89 -4.46 -25.39
CA ALA A 282 -7.47 -4.86 -26.75
C ALA A 282 -8.42 -5.93 -27.33
N GLN A 283 -8.90 -6.89 -26.51
CA GLN A 283 -9.89 -7.89 -26.97
C GLN A 283 -11.22 -7.22 -27.38
N VAL A 284 -11.69 -6.24 -26.60
CA VAL A 284 -12.91 -5.48 -26.92
C VAL A 284 -12.72 -4.71 -28.23
N LEU A 285 -11.56 -4.07 -28.43
CA LEU A 285 -11.26 -3.32 -29.66
C LEU A 285 -11.22 -4.25 -30.89
N LEU A 286 -10.73 -5.48 -30.75
CA LEU A 286 -10.78 -6.49 -31.81
C LEU A 286 -12.22 -6.85 -32.18
N LEU A 287 -13.12 -6.99 -31.17
CA LEU A 287 -14.55 -7.25 -31.42
C LEU A 287 -15.19 -6.06 -32.18
N VAL A 288 -14.90 -4.83 -31.77
CA VAL A 288 -15.35 -3.60 -32.45
C VAL A 288 -14.89 -3.61 -33.91
N SER A 289 -13.62 -3.91 -34.16
CA SER A 289 -13.06 -3.95 -35.52
C SER A 289 -13.80 -4.97 -36.40
N ARG A 290 -14.05 -6.19 -35.88
CA ARG A 290 -14.81 -7.23 -36.60
C ARG A 290 -16.26 -6.79 -36.90
N ASP A 291 -16.93 -6.20 -35.91
CA ASP A 291 -18.33 -5.75 -36.10
C ASP A 291 -18.39 -4.61 -37.14
N LEU A 292 -17.41 -3.71 -37.17
CA LEU A 292 -17.30 -2.66 -38.17
C LEU A 292 -17.05 -3.22 -39.58
N ASP A 293 -16.25 -4.29 -39.72
CA ASP A 293 -15.95 -4.93 -40.99
C ASP A 293 -17.19 -5.60 -41.61
N HIS A 294 -18.14 -6.04 -40.77
CA HIS A 294 -19.39 -6.65 -41.21
C HIS A 294 -20.48 -5.64 -41.60
N LEU A 295 -20.29 -4.33 -41.38
CA LEU A 295 -21.24 -3.32 -41.84
C LEU A 295 -21.15 -3.16 -43.38
N PRO A 296 -22.29 -3.05 -44.10
CA PRO A 296 -22.26 -2.84 -45.55
C PRO A 296 -21.57 -1.54 -45.91
N GLU A 297 -20.85 -1.55 -47.04
CA GLU A 297 -20.15 -0.37 -47.54
C GLU A 297 -21.15 0.73 -47.93
N PRO A 298 -20.84 2.01 -47.65
CA PRO A 298 -21.74 3.13 -47.98
C PRO A 298 -22.04 3.27 -49.50
N THR A 299 -21.20 2.69 -50.33
CA THR A 299 -21.28 2.81 -51.80
C THR A 299 -22.42 1.96 -52.38
N GLU A 300 -22.77 0.84 -51.80
CA GLU A 300 -23.81 -0.09 -52.29
C GLU A 300 -25.22 0.46 -52.09
N ARG A 301 -25.44 1.34 -51.13
CA ARG A 301 -26.76 1.88 -50.78
C ARG A 301 -27.25 2.91 -51.84
N ASN A 302 -26.34 3.51 -52.61
CA ASN A 302 -26.68 4.54 -53.62
C ASN A 302 -26.98 3.94 -55.01
N GLN A 303 -26.67 2.67 -55.27
CA GLN A 303 -26.94 2.01 -56.56
C GLN A 303 -28.35 1.38 -56.66
N GLN A 304 -29.12 1.37 -55.59
CA GLN A 304 -30.48 0.81 -55.53
C GLN A 304 -31.58 1.88 -55.70
N GLN A 305 -31.25 3.13 -56.08
CA GLN A 305 -32.31 4.07 -56.46
C GLN A 305 -32.74 3.75 -57.92
N PRO A 306 -33.98 3.34 -58.14
CA PRO A 306 -34.43 3.08 -59.52
C PRO A 306 -34.43 4.38 -60.29
N HIS A 307 -33.73 4.38 -61.42
CA HIS A 307 -33.79 5.45 -62.42
C HIS A 307 -35.25 5.55 -62.85
N MET A 308 -35.98 6.52 -62.37
CA MET A 308 -37.27 6.85 -62.97
C MET A 308 -36.99 7.49 -64.32
N VAL A 309 -37.20 6.70 -65.38
CA VAL A 309 -37.20 7.18 -66.74
C VAL A 309 -38.42 8.09 -66.88
N LYS A 310 -38.21 9.37 -67.05
CA LYS A 310 -39.25 10.28 -67.50
C LYS A 310 -39.50 9.96 -68.96
N VAL A 311 -40.64 9.27 -69.21
CA VAL A 311 -41.21 9.18 -70.56
C VAL A 311 -41.95 10.50 -70.78
N GLY A 312 -41.48 11.35 -71.69
CA GLY A 312 -42.13 12.53 -72.22
C GLY A 312 -43.12 12.18 -73.31
#